data_ffbbf0af9b5d5ecc9da088673deff7d6
#
_entry.id   ffbbf0af9b5d5ecc9da088673deff7d6
#
_cell.length_a   1.000
_cell.length_b   1.000
_cell.length_c   1.000
_cell.angle_alpha   90.00
_cell.angle_beta   90.00
_cell.angle_gamma   90.00
#
_symmetry.space_group_name_H-M   'P 1'
#
loop_
_entity.id
_entity.type
_entity.pdbx_description
1 polymer ?
#
loop_
_entity_poly.entity_id
_entity_poly.type
_entity_poly.pdbx_seq_one_letter_code
_entity_poly.pdbx_strand_id
1 'polypeptide(L)'
;MNFPLLEKISQPSDLKKLSSGQVNQLCEEIRAFLLDHVSKTGGHLASNLGAVELTVALHRVLETPKDEIVFDVGHQCYTHKLLTGRREGFAKLRQLDGISGFPNPKESVHDAFVAGHGNTSLSLAIGMAWARKLRGEPGHVVAVIGDGSFTGGMVYEGMNNIGGLDNLLVVLNDNKMSISKNVGALARYFSHLRTTSRYIDAKENVRTFLDGVPVVGPPLKSAIQGGKSMVRRAMYHSTMFEDMGFHYFGPIDGHNEAELERALRAICSQPGPHFLHVVTKKGKGYAPAEANPGNFHGVSTFDLVHSIPDPEVAPKESFSTVFGNLLNKQGSENEKICAITAAMKYGTGLQFFYHTHPKRFFDVGMAEQHAVTFAACLASQGMLPVVCIYSTFLQRSYDQIIHDVNLLKENVVFAIDRAGFVPADGETHQGIYDPAFLSQVGMPIYSPSNYAELKYWLPILLSNEMQGPRAIRYPRGGESKALAQYGCSGKEYDHLYTAPGAKIVLVSYADEVEDVLNAAKLLGAENIPCDVYKLVKIFPFTEELIREIMRYDVVLMAEECVACGGIGEHLEMALQHAGWNGRYIHTAVEQLCLPHATVPQIKQVTGLDAEHLAQAVREAVQAPEAKGEAKV
;
A
#
# COMPACT_ATOMS: atom_id res chain seq x y z
N MET A 1 30.65 8.28 2.43
CA MET A 1 30.87 8.02 3.88
C MET A 1 31.56 6.67 4.03
N ASN A 2 32.28 6.41 5.11
CA ASN A 2 32.90 5.11 5.38
C ASN A 2 32.11 4.39 6.48
N PHE A 3 31.79 3.09 6.29
CA PHE A 3 30.95 2.28 7.17
C PHE A 3 31.70 1.00 7.59
N PRO A 4 32.80 1.12 8.36
CA PRO A 4 33.77 0.05 8.56
C PRO A 4 33.23 -1.19 9.28
N LEU A 5 32.15 -1.10 10.07
CA LEU A 5 31.48 -2.26 10.66
C LEU A 5 30.43 -2.84 9.69
N LEU A 6 29.61 -1.99 9.09
CA LEU A 6 28.58 -2.42 8.15
C LEU A 6 29.18 -3.13 6.91
N GLU A 7 30.37 -2.70 6.46
CA GLU A 7 31.10 -3.33 5.36
C GLU A 7 31.55 -4.76 5.66
N LYS A 8 31.66 -5.15 6.91
CA LYS A 8 32.03 -6.50 7.37
C LYS A 8 30.83 -7.43 7.53
N ILE A 9 29.61 -6.91 7.44
CA ILE A 9 28.38 -7.68 7.59
C ILE A 9 27.90 -8.11 6.21
N SER A 10 27.98 -9.39 5.92
CA SER A 10 27.45 -10.02 4.69
C SER A 10 26.33 -11.01 4.96
N GLN A 11 26.20 -11.48 6.21
CA GLN A 11 25.15 -12.40 6.65
C GLN A 11 24.84 -12.21 8.14
N PRO A 12 23.66 -12.63 8.62
CA PRO A 12 23.24 -12.44 10.02
C PRO A 12 24.18 -13.03 11.07
N SER A 13 24.90 -14.11 10.75
CA SER A 13 25.85 -14.73 11.66
C SER A 13 27.06 -13.85 12.01
N ASP A 14 27.39 -12.85 11.17
CA ASP A 14 28.47 -11.92 11.44
C ASP A 14 28.15 -11.00 12.61
N LEU A 15 26.88 -10.67 12.84
CA LEU A 15 26.41 -9.87 13.96
C LEU A 15 26.70 -10.51 15.32
N LYS A 16 26.66 -11.86 15.38
CA LYS A 16 26.86 -12.60 16.63
C LYS A 16 28.28 -12.50 17.17
N LYS A 17 29.25 -12.05 16.33
CA LYS A 17 30.66 -11.85 16.69
C LYS A 17 30.94 -10.47 17.28
N LEU A 18 30.01 -9.52 17.18
CA LEU A 18 30.20 -8.14 17.60
C LEU A 18 30.00 -7.98 19.11
N SER A 19 30.85 -7.16 19.73
CA SER A 19 30.65 -6.68 21.11
C SER A 19 29.49 -5.65 21.15
N SER A 20 28.92 -5.41 22.34
CA SER A 20 27.85 -4.42 22.51
C SER A 20 28.23 -3.01 22.04
N GLY A 21 29.49 -2.58 22.27
CA GLY A 21 29.95 -1.30 21.75
C GLY A 21 30.00 -1.22 20.23
N GLN A 22 30.39 -2.33 19.57
CA GLN A 22 30.41 -2.42 18.11
C GLN A 22 28.97 -2.48 17.54
N VAL A 23 28.03 -3.07 18.26
CA VAL A 23 26.62 -3.09 17.82
C VAL A 23 26.01 -1.69 17.83
N ASN A 24 26.27 -0.90 18.87
CA ASN A 24 25.81 0.50 18.91
C ASN A 24 26.41 1.31 17.75
N GLN A 25 27.71 1.16 17.48
CA GLN A 25 28.35 1.80 16.33
C GLN A 25 27.74 1.31 15.01
N LEU A 26 27.46 0.02 14.84
CA LEU A 26 26.80 -0.52 13.65
C LEU A 26 25.42 0.10 13.42
N CYS A 27 24.63 0.29 14.48
CA CYS A 27 23.33 0.96 14.38
C CYS A 27 23.45 2.41 13.88
N GLU A 28 24.47 3.13 14.31
CA GLU A 28 24.78 4.48 13.81
C GLU A 28 25.20 4.46 12.33
N GLU A 29 26.09 3.53 11.96
CA GLU A 29 26.53 3.35 10.57
C GLU A 29 25.35 3.00 9.65
N ILE A 30 24.44 2.11 10.08
CA ILE A 30 23.22 1.76 9.33
C ILE A 30 22.34 2.99 9.10
N ARG A 31 22.12 3.82 10.12
CA ARG A 31 21.34 5.06 9.96
C ARG A 31 21.97 6.03 8.98
N ALA A 32 23.27 6.25 9.10
CA ALA A 32 24.01 7.13 8.19
C ALA A 32 23.99 6.59 6.75
N PHE A 33 24.12 5.28 6.56
CA PHE A 33 23.99 4.62 5.28
C PHE A 33 22.58 4.80 4.66
N LEU A 34 21.54 4.58 5.45
CA LEU A 34 20.15 4.74 5.00
C LEU A 34 19.85 6.18 4.60
N LEU A 35 20.31 7.15 5.37
CA LEU A 35 20.18 8.58 5.04
C LEU A 35 20.87 8.91 3.71
N ASP A 36 22.11 8.48 3.52
CA ASP A 36 22.88 8.74 2.30
C ASP A 36 22.23 8.11 1.05
N HIS A 37 21.75 6.87 1.14
CA HIS A 37 21.20 6.16 -0.02
C HIS A 37 19.77 6.55 -0.32
N VAL A 38 18.88 6.58 0.68
CA VAL A 38 17.47 6.90 0.49
C VAL A 38 17.28 8.36 0.03
N SER A 39 18.15 9.28 0.43
CA SER A 39 18.11 10.65 -0.12
C SER A 39 18.32 10.70 -1.63
N LYS A 40 19.07 9.72 -2.19
CA LYS A 40 19.41 9.64 -3.63
C LYS A 40 18.43 8.77 -4.44
N THR A 41 17.87 7.73 -3.84
CA THR A 41 16.98 6.78 -4.53
C THR A 41 15.49 7.04 -4.27
N GLY A 42 15.17 7.77 -3.20
CA GLY A 42 13.85 7.76 -2.60
C GLY A 42 13.61 6.48 -1.80
N GLY A 43 12.47 6.39 -1.11
CA GLY A 43 12.08 5.22 -0.35
C GLY A 43 11.42 5.54 0.99
N HIS A 44 11.28 4.53 1.85
CA HIS A 44 10.71 4.68 3.18
C HIS A 44 11.81 5.01 4.18
N LEU A 45 11.87 6.25 4.68
CA LEU A 45 12.99 6.70 5.51
C LEU A 45 12.68 6.61 7.01
N ALA A 46 11.67 7.34 7.47
CA ALA A 46 11.42 7.50 8.91
C ALA A 46 11.13 6.18 9.64
N SER A 47 10.41 5.26 8.98
CA SER A 47 10.09 3.94 9.53
C SER A 47 11.34 3.07 9.69
N ASN A 48 12.25 3.11 8.72
CA ASN A 48 13.51 2.37 8.76
C ASN A 48 14.47 2.91 9.83
N LEU A 49 14.60 4.23 9.93
CA LEU A 49 15.43 4.86 10.98
C LEU A 49 14.96 4.50 12.40
N GLY A 50 13.64 4.32 12.59
CA GLY A 50 13.04 3.95 13.86
C GLY A 50 13.18 2.48 14.24
N ALA A 51 13.49 1.58 13.29
CA ALA A 51 13.50 0.13 13.50
C ALA A 51 14.92 -0.49 13.50
N VAL A 52 15.97 0.30 13.52
CA VAL A 52 17.36 -0.19 13.37
C VAL A 52 17.76 -1.12 14.50
N GLU A 53 17.70 -0.69 15.77
CA GLU A 53 18.10 -1.51 16.91
C GLU A 53 17.22 -2.75 17.05
N LEU A 54 15.91 -2.61 16.85
CA LEU A 54 14.99 -3.75 16.87
C LEU A 54 15.39 -4.81 15.85
N THR A 55 15.68 -4.41 14.62
CA THR A 55 16.05 -5.34 13.54
C THR A 55 17.41 -5.98 13.80
N VAL A 56 18.39 -5.22 14.31
CA VAL A 56 19.69 -5.75 14.71
C VAL A 56 19.55 -6.77 15.82
N ALA A 57 18.77 -6.47 16.88
CA ALA A 57 18.53 -7.39 17.99
C ALA A 57 17.85 -8.69 17.54
N LEU A 58 16.85 -8.61 16.64
CA LEU A 58 16.22 -9.79 16.06
C LEU A 58 17.24 -10.69 15.37
N HIS A 59 18.11 -10.13 14.50
CA HIS A 59 19.14 -10.91 13.80
C HIS A 59 20.28 -11.40 14.69
N ARG A 60 20.51 -10.79 15.86
CA ARG A 60 21.48 -11.29 16.84
C ARG A 60 20.95 -12.49 17.63
N VAL A 61 19.63 -12.59 17.79
CA VAL A 61 19.00 -13.68 18.55
C VAL A 61 18.56 -14.82 17.64
N LEU A 62 17.90 -14.50 16.54
CA LEU A 62 17.34 -15.48 15.61
C LEU A 62 18.40 -16.05 14.65
N GLU A 63 18.09 -17.22 14.09
CA GLU A 63 18.92 -17.94 13.11
C GLU A 63 18.23 -17.99 11.75
N THR A 64 18.10 -16.83 11.09
CA THR A 64 17.49 -16.79 9.75
C THR A 64 18.41 -17.43 8.70
N PRO A 65 17.88 -18.19 7.71
CA PRO A 65 16.46 -18.40 7.40
C PRO A 65 15.75 -19.52 8.18
N LYS A 66 16.43 -20.20 9.12
CA LYS A 66 15.80 -21.24 9.95
C LYS A 66 14.68 -20.65 10.81
N ASP A 67 14.91 -19.49 11.44
CA ASP A 67 13.87 -18.69 12.04
C ASP A 67 13.35 -17.69 11.00
N GLU A 68 12.05 -17.44 10.98
CA GLU A 68 11.40 -16.59 9.97
C GLU A 68 10.95 -15.28 10.58
N ILE A 69 11.23 -14.17 9.88
CA ILE A 69 10.76 -12.83 10.27
C ILE A 69 9.83 -12.30 9.19
N VAL A 70 8.57 -12.03 9.57
CA VAL A 70 7.55 -11.44 8.71
C VAL A 70 7.34 -10.00 9.12
N PHE A 71 7.67 -9.06 8.25
CA PHE A 71 7.45 -7.62 8.47
C PHE A 71 6.08 -7.21 7.92
N ASP A 72 5.21 -6.67 8.77
CA ASP A 72 3.91 -6.13 8.33
C ASP A 72 4.10 -4.89 7.46
N VAL A 73 3.37 -4.78 6.35
CA VAL A 73 3.66 -3.84 5.26
C VAL A 73 5.05 -4.06 4.65
N GLY A 74 6.07 -4.23 5.47
CA GLY A 74 7.44 -4.50 5.05
C GLY A 74 8.27 -3.27 4.66
N HIS A 75 7.70 -2.07 4.70
CA HIS A 75 8.41 -0.82 4.35
C HIS A 75 9.55 -0.45 5.32
N GLN A 76 9.66 -1.10 6.48
CA GLN A 76 10.72 -0.93 7.48
C GLN A 76 11.82 -1.99 7.42
N CYS A 77 11.95 -2.72 6.30
CA CYS A 77 12.87 -3.86 6.15
C CYS A 77 14.29 -3.50 5.69
N TYR A 78 14.65 -2.23 5.53
CA TYR A 78 15.94 -1.87 4.92
C TYR A 78 17.13 -2.33 5.76
N THR A 79 17.06 -2.21 7.09
CA THR A 79 18.08 -2.78 7.99
C THR A 79 18.17 -4.29 7.82
N HIS A 80 17.06 -5.01 7.70
CA HIS A 80 17.05 -6.45 7.42
C HIS A 80 17.76 -6.76 6.10
N LYS A 81 17.50 -6.00 5.02
CA LYS A 81 18.18 -6.17 3.74
C LYS A 81 19.70 -5.94 3.85
N LEU A 82 20.13 -4.92 4.60
CA LEU A 82 21.56 -4.65 4.85
C LEU A 82 22.22 -5.82 5.58
N LEU A 83 21.60 -6.34 6.63
CA LEU A 83 22.14 -7.42 7.46
C LEU A 83 22.13 -8.80 6.77
N THR A 84 21.40 -8.94 5.68
CA THR A 84 21.28 -10.17 4.87
C THR A 84 21.99 -10.08 3.52
N GLY A 85 23.02 -9.20 3.42
CA GLY A 85 23.99 -9.18 2.33
C GLY A 85 23.59 -8.34 1.10
N ARG A 86 22.53 -7.55 1.16
CA ARG A 86 22.01 -6.77 0.01
C ARG A 86 22.48 -5.31 -0.03
N ARG A 87 23.55 -4.95 0.68
CA ARG A 87 24.07 -3.58 0.79
C ARG A 87 24.29 -2.90 -0.56
N GLU A 88 24.95 -3.60 -1.51
CA GLU A 88 25.25 -3.05 -2.82
C GLU A 88 23.99 -2.72 -3.64
N GLY A 89 22.92 -3.50 -3.46
CA GLY A 89 21.64 -3.28 -4.12
C GLY A 89 20.97 -1.95 -3.79
N PHE A 90 21.35 -1.30 -2.68
CA PHE A 90 20.80 0.00 -2.29
C PHE A 90 21.11 1.13 -3.28
N ALA A 91 22.13 0.99 -4.12
CA ALA A 91 22.40 1.93 -5.20
C ALA A 91 21.25 2.01 -6.22
N LYS A 92 20.47 0.92 -6.35
CA LYS A 92 19.29 0.82 -7.21
C LYS A 92 18.02 0.46 -6.41
N LEU A 93 17.93 0.87 -5.16
CA LEU A 93 16.73 0.61 -4.35
C LEU A 93 15.48 1.19 -5.04
N ARG A 94 14.45 0.35 -5.24
CA ARG A 94 13.16 0.72 -5.86
C ARG A 94 13.30 1.21 -7.31
N GLN A 95 14.28 0.73 -8.03
CA GLN A 95 14.51 1.01 -9.46
C GLN A 95 14.47 -0.28 -10.25
N LEU A 96 14.35 -0.16 -11.56
CA LEU A 96 14.39 -1.31 -12.49
C LEU A 96 15.73 -2.05 -12.34
N ASP A 97 15.67 -3.37 -12.29
CA ASP A 97 16.81 -4.27 -12.02
C ASP A 97 17.54 -3.99 -10.69
N GLY A 98 16.83 -3.39 -9.73
CA GLY A 98 17.31 -3.13 -8.39
C GLY A 98 16.58 -3.96 -7.33
N ILE A 99 16.88 -3.67 -6.05
CA ILE A 99 16.20 -4.34 -4.94
C ILE A 99 14.86 -3.66 -4.60
N SER A 100 13.89 -4.48 -4.20
CA SER A 100 12.57 -4.01 -3.76
C SER A 100 12.64 -3.17 -2.49
N GLY A 101 11.73 -2.22 -2.36
CA GLY A 101 11.48 -1.48 -1.11
C GLY A 101 10.79 -2.30 -0.01
N PHE A 102 10.44 -3.56 -0.31
CA PHE A 102 9.73 -4.49 0.56
C PHE A 102 10.44 -5.84 0.60
N PRO A 103 10.18 -6.72 1.60
CA PRO A 103 10.65 -8.10 1.56
C PRO A 103 10.14 -8.82 0.32
N ASN A 104 11.05 -9.57 -0.33
CA ASN A 104 10.71 -10.36 -1.51
C ASN A 104 11.53 -11.68 -1.50
N PRO A 105 10.88 -12.85 -1.35
CA PRO A 105 11.56 -14.15 -1.35
C PRO A 105 12.36 -14.44 -2.62
N LYS A 106 12.07 -13.77 -3.75
CA LYS A 106 12.87 -13.87 -4.98
C LYS A 106 14.26 -13.22 -4.85
N GLU A 107 14.42 -12.28 -3.90
CA GLU A 107 15.69 -11.59 -3.66
C GLU A 107 16.57 -12.31 -2.65
N SER A 108 15.98 -12.93 -1.63
CA SER A 108 16.73 -13.53 -0.53
C SER A 108 15.92 -14.61 0.19
N VAL A 109 16.61 -15.69 0.57
CA VAL A 109 16.04 -16.75 1.42
C VAL A 109 15.71 -16.27 2.84
N HIS A 110 16.18 -15.10 3.24
CA HIS A 110 15.87 -14.49 4.53
C HIS A 110 14.55 -13.73 4.52
N ASP A 111 13.97 -13.45 3.36
CA ASP A 111 12.66 -12.81 3.23
C ASP A 111 11.59 -13.91 3.27
N ALA A 112 10.94 -14.06 4.41
CA ALA A 112 10.01 -15.17 4.65
C ALA A 112 8.77 -15.14 3.76
N PHE A 113 8.29 -13.95 3.37
CA PHE A 113 7.12 -13.77 2.51
C PHE A 113 7.14 -12.42 1.81
N VAL A 114 6.34 -12.28 0.73
CA VAL A 114 6.11 -10.99 0.08
C VAL A 114 5.31 -10.10 1.01
N ALA A 115 5.72 -8.84 1.17
CA ALA A 115 5.00 -7.84 1.92
C ALA A 115 4.76 -6.58 1.07
N GLY A 116 3.82 -5.74 1.49
CA GLY A 116 3.41 -4.51 0.82
C GLY A 116 2.12 -3.96 1.44
N HIS A 117 1.10 -4.79 1.56
CA HIS A 117 -0.15 -4.46 2.25
C HIS A 117 -0.05 -4.76 3.76
N GLY A 118 -0.63 -3.91 4.59
CA GLY A 118 -0.62 -4.07 6.05
C GLY A 118 -1.64 -5.08 6.57
N ASN A 119 -1.55 -5.37 7.87
CA ASN A 119 -2.44 -6.23 8.65
C ASN A 119 -2.33 -7.74 8.37
N THR A 120 -1.42 -8.18 7.51
CA THR A 120 -1.33 -9.58 7.06
C THR A 120 -0.28 -10.40 7.83
N SER A 121 0.71 -9.74 8.43
CA SER A 121 1.88 -10.40 9.02
C SER A 121 1.54 -11.43 10.08
N LEU A 122 0.55 -11.15 10.91
CA LEU A 122 0.15 -12.08 11.97
C LEU A 122 -0.46 -13.36 11.39
N SER A 123 -1.37 -13.25 10.43
CA SER A 123 -1.96 -14.42 9.75
C SER A 123 -0.91 -15.24 9.01
N LEU A 124 0.05 -14.58 8.34
CA LEU A 124 1.19 -15.22 7.68
C LEU A 124 2.04 -15.99 8.71
N ALA A 125 2.42 -15.33 9.80
CA ALA A 125 3.24 -15.95 10.85
C ALA A 125 2.54 -17.13 11.52
N ILE A 126 1.24 -17.05 11.75
CA ILE A 126 0.44 -18.16 12.28
C ILE A 126 0.46 -19.35 11.32
N GLY A 127 0.24 -19.11 10.02
CA GLY A 127 0.29 -20.17 9.00
C GLY A 127 1.66 -20.85 8.94
N MET A 128 2.75 -20.07 8.99
CA MET A 128 4.12 -20.60 9.02
C MET A 128 4.40 -21.39 10.30
N ALA A 129 4.00 -20.86 11.47
CA ALA A 129 4.19 -21.53 12.77
C ALA A 129 3.44 -22.87 12.82
N TRP A 130 2.21 -22.94 12.31
CA TRP A 130 1.46 -24.17 12.17
C TRP A 130 2.10 -25.16 11.21
N ALA A 131 2.57 -24.69 10.05
CA ALA A 131 3.25 -25.54 9.07
C ALA A 131 4.50 -26.21 9.67
N ARG A 132 5.31 -25.45 10.43
CA ARG A 132 6.48 -26.00 11.16
C ARG A 132 6.07 -27.01 12.20
N LYS A 133 5.06 -26.69 13.01
CA LYS A 133 4.54 -27.62 14.04
C LYS A 133 4.06 -28.92 13.44
N LEU A 134 3.31 -28.88 12.35
CA LEU A 134 2.81 -30.07 11.65
C LEU A 134 3.94 -30.94 11.05
N ARG A 135 5.05 -30.29 10.61
CA ARG A 135 6.23 -31.01 10.11
C ARG A 135 7.22 -31.43 11.21
N GLY A 136 7.00 -31.01 12.45
CA GLY A 136 7.95 -31.24 13.54
C GLY A 136 9.27 -30.49 13.40
N GLU A 137 9.28 -29.39 12.67
CA GLU A 137 10.47 -28.58 12.40
C GLU A 137 10.71 -27.55 13.50
N PRO A 138 11.94 -27.45 14.04
CA PRO A 138 12.28 -26.45 15.04
C PRO A 138 12.44 -25.08 14.38
N GLY A 139 12.28 -24.01 15.16
CA GLY A 139 12.50 -22.62 14.77
C GLY A 139 11.35 -21.73 15.18
N HIS A 140 11.63 -20.44 15.28
CA HIS A 140 10.65 -19.43 15.65
C HIS A 140 10.11 -18.72 14.41
N VAL A 141 8.84 -18.29 14.48
CA VAL A 141 8.24 -17.40 13.51
C VAL A 141 7.89 -16.10 14.21
N VAL A 142 8.40 -14.99 13.68
CA VAL A 142 8.28 -13.66 14.27
C VAL A 142 7.52 -12.73 13.34
N ALA A 143 6.38 -12.21 13.79
CA ALA A 143 5.66 -11.13 13.10
C ALA A 143 6.06 -9.78 13.71
N VAL A 144 6.63 -8.87 12.90
CA VAL A 144 6.93 -7.50 13.29
C VAL A 144 5.85 -6.58 12.73
N ILE A 145 5.01 -6.03 13.59
CA ILE A 145 3.86 -5.23 13.21
C ILE A 145 3.91 -3.84 13.84
N GLY A 146 3.62 -2.80 13.06
CA GLY A 146 3.49 -1.44 13.56
C GLY A 146 2.13 -1.17 14.21
N ASP A 147 2.09 -0.22 15.14
CA ASP A 147 0.87 0.21 15.85
C ASP A 147 -0.21 0.77 14.89
N GLY A 148 0.17 1.35 13.75
CA GLY A 148 -0.76 1.74 12.69
C GLY A 148 -1.45 0.53 12.05
N SER A 149 -0.68 -0.48 11.65
CA SER A 149 -1.20 -1.73 11.07
C SER A 149 -2.03 -2.52 12.08
N PHE A 150 -1.78 -2.37 13.36
CA PHE A 150 -2.55 -3.02 14.42
C PHE A 150 -4.02 -2.54 14.50
N THR A 151 -4.39 -1.51 13.75
CA THR A 151 -5.80 -1.04 13.67
C THR A 151 -6.66 -1.87 12.72
N GLY A 152 -6.08 -2.72 11.87
CA GLY A 152 -6.82 -3.51 10.89
C GLY A 152 -7.47 -4.78 11.45
N GLY A 153 -8.60 -5.18 10.88
CA GLY A 153 -9.42 -6.30 11.34
C GLY A 153 -8.71 -7.65 11.30
N MET A 154 -7.96 -7.95 10.23
CA MET A 154 -7.23 -9.21 10.08
C MET A 154 -6.26 -9.53 11.23
N VAL A 155 -5.74 -8.50 11.91
CA VAL A 155 -4.88 -8.72 13.08
C VAL A 155 -5.65 -9.42 14.19
N TYR A 156 -6.90 -9.02 14.43
CA TYR A 156 -7.79 -9.62 15.46
C TYR A 156 -8.27 -11.00 15.04
N GLU A 157 -8.56 -11.19 13.77
CA GLU A 157 -8.86 -12.52 13.21
C GLU A 157 -7.68 -13.46 13.43
N GLY A 158 -6.44 -13.01 13.16
CA GLY A 158 -5.23 -13.76 13.46
C GLY A 158 -5.09 -14.04 14.95
N MET A 159 -5.18 -13.01 15.81
CA MET A 159 -5.07 -13.18 17.28
C MET A 159 -6.06 -14.20 17.84
N ASN A 160 -7.26 -14.26 17.27
CA ASN A 160 -8.29 -15.23 17.69
C ASN A 160 -7.93 -16.70 17.35
N ASN A 161 -6.92 -16.93 16.50
CA ASN A 161 -6.55 -18.24 15.96
C ASN A 161 -5.14 -18.73 16.39
N ILE A 162 -4.57 -18.18 17.47
CA ILE A 162 -3.22 -18.53 17.93
C ILE A 162 -3.13 -19.81 18.76
N GLY A 163 -4.26 -20.38 19.15
CA GLY A 163 -4.32 -21.50 20.10
C GLY A 163 -3.44 -22.68 19.71
N GLY A 164 -2.64 -23.18 20.65
CA GLY A 164 -1.79 -24.36 20.45
C GLY A 164 -0.44 -24.12 19.80
N LEU A 165 -0.07 -22.87 19.48
CA LEU A 165 1.26 -22.51 18.97
C LEU A 165 2.26 -22.29 20.11
N ASP A 166 3.49 -22.76 19.92
CA ASP A 166 4.59 -22.70 20.90
C ASP A 166 5.84 -22.02 20.37
N ASN A 167 5.84 -21.59 19.12
CA ASN A 167 6.98 -21.01 18.41
C ASN A 167 6.66 -19.66 17.74
N LEU A 168 5.55 -19.01 18.12
CA LEU A 168 5.11 -17.73 17.56
C LEU A 168 5.53 -16.57 18.47
N LEU A 169 6.13 -15.53 17.89
CA LEU A 169 6.40 -14.25 18.53
C LEU A 169 5.79 -13.11 17.71
N VAL A 170 4.95 -12.29 18.32
CA VAL A 170 4.47 -11.03 17.76
C VAL A 170 5.25 -9.88 18.40
N VAL A 171 5.90 -9.05 17.60
CA VAL A 171 6.61 -7.84 18.03
C VAL A 171 5.82 -6.62 17.59
N LEU A 172 5.17 -5.96 18.52
CA LEU A 172 4.49 -4.68 18.28
C LEU A 172 5.51 -3.55 18.35
N ASN A 173 5.77 -2.90 17.23
CA ASN A 173 6.60 -1.70 17.14
C ASN A 173 5.70 -0.46 17.30
N ASP A 174 5.58 0.03 18.53
CA ASP A 174 4.74 1.18 18.89
C ASP A 174 5.54 2.48 18.80
N ASN A 175 5.30 3.26 17.76
CA ASN A 175 5.91 4.58 17.56
C ASN A 175 4.90 5.73 17.56
N LYS A 176 3.63 5.47 17.89
CA LYS A 176 2.49 6.41 17.96
C LYS A 176 2.04 6.98 16.62
N MET A 177 2.54 6.43 15.51
CA MET A 177 2.37 7.01 14.18
C MET A 177 2.16 5.90 13.14
N SER A 178 1.13 6.10 12.30
CA SER A 178 1.10 5.53 10.95
C SER A 178 1.75 6.51 9.96
N ILE A 179 1.11 6.90 8.87
CA ILE A 179 1.49 8.09 8.09
C ILE A 179 1.15 9.37 8.87
N SER A 180 0.02 9.37 9.61
CA SER A 180 -0.40 10.39 10.56
C SER A 180 -0.41 9.85 11.99
N LYS A 181 -0.75 10.68 12.98
CA LYS A 181 -0.97 10.19 14.35
C LYS A 181 -2.08 9.16 14.37
N ASN A 182 -1.84 8.05 15.07
CA ASN A 182 -2.85 7.00 15.21
C ASN A 182 -4.11 7.50 15.90
N VAL A 183 -5.25 7.04 15.41
CA VAL A 183 -6.58 7.44 15.88
C VAL A 183 -7.31 6.30 16.60
N GLY A 184 -8.39 6.63 17.30
CA GLY A 184 -9.31 5.64 17.86
C GLY A 184 -8.95 5.12 19.25
N ALA A 185 -9.68 4.09 19.67
CA ALA A 185 -9.59 3.52 21.02
C ALA A 185 -8.25 2.82 21.27
N LEU A 186 -7.69 2.16 20.25
CA LEU A 186 -6.42 1.46 20.34
C LEU A 186 -5.24 2.38 20.60
N ALA A 187 -5.20 3.53 19.94
CA ALA A 187 -4.16 4.53 20.18
C ALA A 187 -4.21 5.02 21.65
N ARG A 188 -5.42 5.17 22.22
CA ARG A 188 -5.61 5.48 23.65
C ARG A 188 -5.17 4.31 24.54
N TYR A 189 -5.50 3.07 24.17
CA TYR A 189 -5.10 1.88 24.92
C TYR A 189 -3.58 1.73 24.98
N PHE A 190 -2.87 1.83 23.86
CA PHE A 190 -1.41 1.83 23.85
C PHE A 190 -0.81 2.99 24.65
N SER A 191 -1.41 4.19 24.56
CA SER A 191 -0.98 5.31 25.38
C SER A 191 -1.13 5.02 26.87
N HIS A 192 -2.22 4.38 27.27
CA HIS A 192 -2.46 3.97 28.66
C HIS A 192 -1.42 2.90 29.11
N LEU A 193 -1.13 1.89 28.28
CA LEU A 193 -0.09 0.89 28.58
C LEU A 193 1.28 1.53 28.82
N ARG A 194 1.63 2.59 28.09
CA ARG A 194 2.92 3.31 28.25
C ARG A 194 2.98 4.20 29.49
N THR A 195 1.87 4.69 29.99
CA THR A 195 1.82 5.75 31.02
C THR A 195 1.41 5.26 32.41
N THR A 196 0.95 4.03 32.56
CA THR A 196 0.54 3.49 33.85
C THR A 196 1.76 3.19 34.73
N SER A 197 1.59 3.26 36.06
CA SER A 197 2.60 2.82 37.07
C SER A 197 3.15 1.42 36.81
N ARG A 198 2.39 0.59 36.09
CA ARG A 198 2.83 -0.71 35.54
C ARG A 198 4.01 -0.62 34.58
N TYR A 199 4.21 0.51 33.89
CA TYR A 199 5.42 0.72 33.06
C TYR A 199 6.68 0.76 33.94
N ILE A 200 6.58 1.33 35.14
CA ILE A 200 7.68 1.37 36.13
C ILE A 200 7.86 0.00 36.76
N ASP A 201 6.74 -0.66 37.17
CA ASP A 201 6.74 -2.00 37.77
C ASP A 201 7.11 -3.09 36.75
N ALA A 202 6.70 -2.96 35.48
CA ALA A 202 7.07 -3.88 34.40
C ALA A 202 8.56 -3.77 34.06
N LYS A 203 9.13 -2.56 34.09
CA LYS A 203 10.57 -2.34 33.92
C LYS A 203 11.38 -3.00 35.05
N GLU A 204 10.91 -2.92 36.29
CA GLU A 204 11.49 -3.64 37.43
C GLU A 204 11.21 -5.15 37.36
N ASN A 205 10.02 -5.58 36.96
CA ASN A 205 9.66 -6.99 36.82
C ASN A 205 10.36 -7.68 35.64
N VAL A 206 10.53 -7.00 34.49
CA VAL A 206 11.35 -7.49 33.37
C VAL A 206 12.81 -7.59 33.82
N ARG A 207 13.32 -6.61 34.57
CA ARG A 207 14.66 -6.63 35.13
C ARG A 207 14.80 -7.76 36.15
N THR A 208 13.88 -7.93 37.08
CA THR A 208 13.87 -9.00 38.08
C THR A 208 13.67 -10.38 37.44
N PHE A 209 12.89 -10.47 36.36
CA PHE A 209 12.71 -11.69 35.58
C PHE A 209 13.99 -12.05 34.79
N LEU A 210 14.63 -11.06 34.18
CA LEU A 210 15.89 -11.21 33.46
C LEU A 210 17.08 -11.52 34.40
N ASP A 211 17.09 -10.96 35.62
CA ASP A 211 18.09 -11.20 36.64
C ASP A 211 17.83 -12.54 37.39
N GLY A 212 16.62 -13.07 37.36
CA GLY A 212 16.18 -14.25 38.08
C GLY A 212 16.19 -15.56 37.29
N VAL A 213 16.81 -15.66 36.11
CA VAL A 213 16.96 -16.92 35.34
C VAL A 213 18.26 -17.63 35.78
N PRO A 214 18.24 -18.47 36.81
CA PRO A 214 19.37 -19.33 37.12
C PRO A 214 19.38 -20.50 36.14
N VAL A 215 20.55 -20.82 35.66
CA VAL A 215 20.83 -22.04 34.89
C VAL A 215 20.71 -23.26 35.83
N VAL A 216 19.48 -23.71 36.19
CA VAL A 216 19.25 -24.94 36.96
C VAL A 216 17.88 -25.56 36.65
N GLY A 217 17.89 -26.82 36.29
CA GLY A 217 17.00 -27.97 36.15
C GLY A 217 15.45 -27.89 36.21
N PRO A 218 14.77 -28.76 35.41
CA PRO A 218 13.39 -28.55 34.97
C PRO A 218 12.19 -28.97 35.84
N PRO A 219 12.17 -29.82 36.85
CA PRO A 219 10.86 -30.31 37.32
C PRO A 219 10.16 -29.54 38.45
N LEU A 220 10.81 -28.59 39.12
CA LEU A 220 10.18 -27.84 40.23
C LEU A 220 9.54 -26.52 39.82
N LYS A 221 9.75 -26.10 38.58
CA LYS A 221 9.32 -24.76 38.06
C LYS A 221 7.83 -24.69 37.70
N SER A 222 7.19 -25.79 37.27
CA SER A 222 5.81 -25.76 36.77
C SER A 222 4.76 -25.51 37.87
N ALA A 223 4.96 -26.05 39.07
CA ALA A 223 4.04 -25.85 40.19
C ALA A 223 4.11 -24.47 40.82
N ILE A 224 5.31 -23.86 40.83
CA ILE A 224 5.52 -22.48 41.36
C ILE A 224 5.03 -21.43 40.38
N GLN A 225 5.16 -21.67 39.07
CA GLN A 225 4.69 -20.76 38.03
C GLN A 225 3.15 -20.70 37.94
N GLY A 226 2.46 -21.84 38.09
CA GLY A 226 0.99 -21.90 38.13
C GLY A 226 0.38 -21.10 39.27
N GLY A 227 0.93 -21.24 40.50
CA GLY A 227 0.47 -20.48 41.67
C GLY A 227 0.75 -18.97 41.58
N LYS A 228 1.93 -18.56 41.10
CA LYS A 228 2.28 -17.14 40.90
C LYS A 228 1.45 -16.49 39.79
N SER A 229 1.14 -17.21 38.72
CA SER A 229 0.31 -16.69 37.65
C SER A 229 -1.15 -16.48 38.05
N MET A 230 -1.71 -17.40 38.90
CA MET A 230 -3.05 -17.22 39.45
C MET A 230 -3.18 -16.05 40.42
N VAL A 231 -2.23 -15.88 41.33
CA VAL A 231 -2.21 -14.74 42.27
C VAL A 231 -1.98 -13.43 41.51
N ARG A 232 -1.13 -13.44 40.49
CA ARG A 232 -0.85 -12.29 39.63
C ARG A 232 -2.08 -11.91 38.78
N ARG A 233 -2.84 -12.89 38.24
CA ARG A 233 -4.11 -12.66 37.54
C ARG A 233 -5.20 -12.07 38.45
N ALA A 234 -5.25 -12.48 39.69
CA ALA A 234 -6.25 -11.99 40.67
C ALA A 234 -5.97 -10.59 41.21
N MET A 235 -4.69 -10.14 41.18
CA MET A 235 -4.29 -8.81 41.68
C MET A 235 -4.12 -7.74 40.58
N TYR A 236 -3.98 -8.14 39.31
CA TYR A 236 -3.77 -7.22 38.19
C TYR A 236 -4.75 -7.55 37.06
N HIS A 237 -5.47 -6.55 36.57
CA HIS A 237 -6.27 -6.72 35.34
C HIS A 237 -5.33 -7.12 34.19
N SER A 238 -5.60 -8.23 33.50
CA SER A 238 -4.86 -8.71 32.36
C SER A 238 -4.90 -7.68 31.22
N THR A 239 -3.87 -7.70 30.36
CA THR A 239 -3.90 -6.96 29.09
C THR A 239 -4.81 -7.68 28.10
N MET A 240 -5.33 -6.97 27.10
CA MET A 240 -6.07 -7.57 25.99
C MET A 240 -5.31 -8.75 25.35
N PHE A 241 -3.99 -8.66 25.27
CA PHE A 241 -3.14 -9.71 24.68
C PHE A 241 -3.11 -10.99 25.51
N GLU A 242 -3.03 -10.84 26.84
CA GLU A 242 -3.07 -11.99 27.77
C GLU A 242 -4.47 -12.65 27.76
N ASP A 243 -5.53 -11.87 27.66
CA ASP A 243 -6.89 -12.40 27.55
C ASP A 243 -7.10 -13.18 26.24
N MET A 244 -6.39 -12.82 25.18
CA MET A 244 -6.37 -13.55 23.91
C MET A 244 -5.38 -14.73 23.89
N GLY A 245 -4.67 -15.00 24.99
CA GLY A 245 -3.82 -16.18 25.15
C GLY A 245 -2.33 -15.97 24.88
N PHE A 246 -1.87 -14.76 24.63
CA PHE A 246 -0.44 -14.46 24.53
C PHE A 246 0.24 -14.33 25.89
N HIS A 247 1.52 -14.66 25.93
CA HIS A 247 2.42 -14.21 27.00
C HIS A 247 2.92 -12.80 26.65
N TYR A 248 2.42 -11.79 27.34
CA TYR A 248 2.75 -10.40 27.08
C TYR A 248 4.02 -9.94 27.81
N PHE A 249 4.92 -9.28 27.08
CA PHE A 249 6.16 -8.68 27.55
C PHE A 249 6.25 -7.22 27.11
N GLY A 250 6.66 -6.33 28.00
CA GLY A 250 6.86 -4.94 27.68
C GLY A 250 5.89 -3.98 28.41
N PRO A 251 5.80 -2.71 27.99
CA PRO A 251 6.59 -2.12 26.91
C PRO A 251 8.08 -1.94 27.27
N ILE A 252 8.99 -2.16 26.31
CA ILE A 252 10.44 -1.97 26.45
C ILE A 252 10.95 -0.90 25.48
N ASP A 253 12.12 -0.32 25.79
CA ASP A 253 12.76 0.69 24.92
C ASP A 253 13.35 0.00 23.67
N GLY A 254 12.79 0.32 22.51
CA GLY A 254 13.19 -0.21 21.21
C GLY A 254 14.50 0.37 20.67
N HIS A 255 15.12 1.30 21.39
CA HIS A 255 16.43 1.86 21.06
C HIS A 255 17.54 1.39 22.02
N ASN A 256 17.19 0.51 22.97
CA ASN A 256 18.15 -0.17 23.83
C ASN A 256 18.38 -1.60 23.32
N GLU A 257 19.38 -1.75 22.44
CA GLU A 257 19.68 -3.04 21.79
C GLU A 257 19.96 -4.15 22.80
N ALA A 258 20.72 -3.86 23.86
CA ALA A 258 21.06 -4.84 24.88
C ALA A 258 19.83 -5.33 25.70
N GLU A 259 18.86 -4.45 25.92
CA GLU A 259 17.59 -4.81 26.56
C GLU A 259 16.72 -5.66 25.62
N LEU A 260 16.63 -5.28 24.34
CA LEU A 260 15.95 -6.03 23.30
C LEU A 260 16.53 -7.43 23.14
N GLU A 261 17.85 -7.57 23.02
CA GLU A 261 18.50 -8.88 22.88
C GLU A 261 18.22 -9.79 24.08
N ARG A 262 18.31 -9.25 25.31
CA ARG A 262 17.99 -10.03 26.53
C ARG A 262 16.53 -10.48 26.57
N ALA A 263 15.59 -9.58 26.24
CA ALA A 263 14.17 -9.89 26.20
C ALA A 263 13.87 -10.94 25.15
N LEU A 264 14.37 -10.80 23.93
CA LEU A 264 14.19 -11.76 22.84
C LEU A 264 14.75 -13.15 23.19
N ARG A 265 15.95 -13.25 23.77
CA ARG A 265 16.53 -14.54 24.22
C ARG A 265 15.69 -15.20 25.30
N ALA A 266 15.19 -14.41 26.27
CA ALA A 266 14.33 -14.94 27.34
C ALA A 266 12.98 -15.43 26.80
N ILE A 267 12.39 -14.72 25.82
CA ILE A 267 11.16 -15.08 25.17
C ILE A 267 11.33 -16.35 24.32
N CYS A 268 12.32 -16.39 23.45
CA CYS A 268 12.59 -17.53 22.57
C CYS A 268 13.00 -18.81 23.32
N SER A 269 13.38 -18.71 24.61
CA SER A 269 13.68 -19.88 25.46
C SER A 269 12.44 -20.53 26.08
N GLN A 270 11.25 -19.96 25.90
CA GLN A 270 10.00 -20.43 26.50
C GLN A 270 9.02 -20.87 25.41
N PRO A 271 8.27 -21.97 25.60
CA PRO A 271 7.20 -22.34 24.69
C PRO A 271 5.97 -21.45 24.88
N GLY A 272 5.22 -21.23 23.82
CA GLY A 272 3.95 -20.49 23.82
C GLY A 272 3.92 -19.35 22.83
N PRO A 273 2.74 -18.82 22.51
CA PRO A 273 2.62 -17.61 21.71
C PRO A 273 2.99 -16.40 22.58
N HIS A 274 3.94 -15.62 22.10
CA HIS A 274 4.49 -14.46 22.83
C HIS A 274 4.14 -13.16 22.13
N PHE A 275 3.93 -12.11 22.93
CA PHE A 275 3.68 -10.75 22.44
C PHE A 275 4.66 -9.77 23.10
N LEU A 276 5.58 -9.23 22.32
CA LEU A 276 6.57 -8.25 22.76
C LEU A 276 6.16 -6.85 22.31
N HIS A 277 5.89 -5.96 23.26
CA HIS A 277 5.59 -4.56 23.00
C HIS A 277 6.87 -3.73 23.11
N VAL A 278 7.26 -3.13 22.00
CA VAL A 278 8.49 -2.32 21.86
C VAL A 278 8.09 -0.89 21.53
N VAL A 279 8.65 0.08 22.26
CA VAL A 279 8.41 1.51 22.01
C VAL A 279 9.60 2.10 21.26
N THR A 280 9.34 2.64 20.05
CA THR A 280 10.38 3.26 19.22
C THR A 280 10.04 4.71 18.88
N LYS A 281 11.01 5.41 18.29
CA LYS A 281 10.85 6.76 17.75
C LYS A 281 11.03 6.75 16.24
N LYS A 282 9.96 7.02 15.50
CA LYS A 282 9.98 7.11 14.04
C LYS A 282 10.90 8.25 13.60
N GLY A 283 11.80 8.00 12.64
CA GLY A 283 12.79 8.98 12.19
C GLY A 283 14.03 9.15 13.07
N LYS A 284 14.24 8.26 14.05
CA LYS A 284 15.35 8.30 15.03
C LYS A 284 16.71 8.60 14.39
N GLY A 285 17.40 9.60 14.96
CA GLY A 285 18.75 10.01 14.52
C GLY A 285 18.78 11.00 13.36
N TYR A 286 17.60 11.42 12.82
CA TYR A 286 17.51 12.50 11.84
C TYR A 286 16.44 13.51 12.27
N ALA A 287 16.89 14.66 12.80
CA ALA A 287 16.01 15.64 13.44
C ALA A 287 14.79 16.09 12.58
N PRO A 288 14.91 16.33 11.26
CA PRO A 288 13.76 16.64 10.44
C PRO A 288 12.71 15.53 10.40
N ALA A 289 13.13 14.25 10.31
CA ALA A 289 12.24 13.11 10.30
C ALA A 289 11.63 12.81 11.68
N GLU A 290 12.34 13.14 12.76
CA GLU A 290 11.81 13.05 14.12
C GLU A 290 10.72 14.11 14.39
N ALA A 291 10.89 15.31 13.82
CA ALA A 291 9.91 16.41 13.94
C ALA A 291 8.65 16.15 13.10
N ASN A 292 8.81 15.68 11.87
CA ASN A 292 7.72 15.44 10.92
C ASN A 292 7.82 14.05 10.28
N PRO A 293 7.62 12.94 11.04
CA PRO A 293 7.83 11.60 10.52
C PRO A 293 6.86 11.19 9.39
N GLY A 294 5.73 11.87 9.25
CA GLY A 294 4.79 11.67 8.15
C GLY A 294 5.37 12.09 6.79
N ASN A 295 6.05 13.25 6.73
CA ASN A 295 6.70 13.76 5.51
C ASN A 295 7.84 12.84 5.03
N PHE A 296 8.49 12.17 5.98
CA PHE A 296 9.59 11.24 5.73
C PHE A 296 9.15 9.77 5.72
N HIS A 297 7.84 9.49 5.66
CA HIS A 297 7.34 8.12 5.57
C HIS A 297 7.74 7.49 4.23
N GLY A 298 7.34 8.09 3.11
CA GLY A 298 7.75 7.71 1.76
C GLY A 298 8.24 8.94 1.01
N VAL A 299 9.52 8.98 0.67
CA VAL A 299 10.17 10.15 0.08
C VAL A 299 10.65 9.88 -1.34
N SER A 300 10.57 10.90 -2.17
CA SER A 300 11.34 10.99 -3.42
C SER A 300 12.80 11.33 -3.09
N THR A 301 13.65 11.50 -4.09
CA THR A 301 15.01 12.05 -3.93
C THR A 301 14.95 13.43 -3.30
N PHE A 302 15.83 13.72 -2.34
CA PHE A 302 15.85 15.00 -1.63
C PHE A 302 17.26 15.37 -1.16
N ASP A 303 17.47 16.66 -0.91
CA ASP A 303 18.70 17.17 -0.33
C ASP A 303 18.66 17.03 1.20
N LEU A 304 19.67 16.36 1.77
CA LEU A 304 19.80 16.17 3.22
C LEU A 304 19.94 17.49 4.01
N VAL A 305 20.44 18.54 3.38
CA VAL A 305 20.65 19.85 4.03
C VAL A 305 19.35 20.66 4.07
N HIS A 306 18.58 20.66 2.96
CA HIS A 306 17.41 21.50 2.82
C HIS A 306 16.10 20.85 3.27
N SER A 307 16.13 19.54 3.56
CA SER A 307 14.95 18.76 4.00
C SER A 307 13.81 18.72 2.96
N ILE A 308 12.71 18.09 3.32
CA ILE A 308 11.50 18.01 2.50
C ILE A 308 10.53 19.10 2.96
N PRO A 309 9.94 19.91 2.06
CA PRO A 309 8.92 20.88 2.42
C PRO A 309 7.73 20.20 3.12
N ASP A 310 7.13 20.88 4.10
CA ASP A 310 5.89 20.44 4.71
C ASP A 310 4.77 20.51 3.66
N PRO A 311 4.10 19.40 3.34
CA PRO A 311 3.03 19.38 2.35
C PRO A 311 1.80 20.21 2.76
N GLU A 312 1.62 20.50 4.04
CA GLU A 312 0.55 21.40 4.50
C GLU A 312 0.89 22.88 4.21
N VAL A 313 2.18 23.23 4.13
CA VAL A 313 2.64 24.61 3.91
C VAL A 313 2.86 24.91 2.42
N ALA A 314 3.39 23.96 1.67
CA ALA A 314 3.71 24.13 0.26
C ALA A 314 3.48 22.83 -0.55
N PRO A 315 2.23 22.37 -0.68
CA PRO A 315 1.94 21.17 -1.46
C PRO A 315 2.21 21.43 -2.94
N LYS A 316 2.86 20.49 -3.62
CA LYS A 316 2.94 20.49 -5.09
C LYS A 316 1.55 20.26 -5.67
N GLU A 317 1.22 20.95 -6.76
CA GLU A 317 -0.02 20.67 -7.49
C GLU A 317 0.02 19.22 -8.03
N SER A 318 -1.02 18.45 -7.71
CA SER A 318 -1.20 17.07 -8.08
C SER A 318 -2.68 16.75 -8.11
N PHE A 319 -3.07 15.64 -8.73
CA PHE A 319 -4.48 15.21 -8.70
C PHE A 319 -5.03 15.13 -7.28
N SER A 320 -4.26 14.57 -6.33
CA SER A 320 -4.68 14.49 -4.91
C SER A 320 -4.88 15.87 -4.27
N THR A 321 -4.01 16.86 -4.54
CA THR A 321 -4.16 18.21 -3.99
C THR A 321 -5.30 18.98 -4.65
N VAL A 322 -5.48 18.84 -5.96
CA VAL A 322 -6.62 19.43 -6.69
C VAL A 322 -7.93 18.83 -6.19
N PHE A 323 -8.00 17.51 -6.07
CA PHE A 323 -9.16 16.81 -5.52
C PHE A 323 -9.49 17.28 -4.09
N GLY A 324 -8.51 17.30 -3.19
CA GLY A 324 -8.72 17.65 -1.79
C GLY A 324 -9.20 19.09 -1.60
N ASN A 325 -8.64 20.05 -2.36
CA ASN A 325 -9.11 21.44 -2.36
C ASN A 325 -10.55 21.55 -2.91
N LEU A 326 -10.86 20.81 -3.97
CA LEU A 326 -12.19 20.83 -4.56
C LEU A 326 -13.23 20.19 -3.63
N LEU A 327 -12.90 19.05 -3.01
CA LEU A 327 -13.77 18.40 -2.03
C LEU A 327 -13.99 19.30 -0.80
N ASN A 328 -12.97 20.01 -0.34
CA ASN A 328 -13.08 20.98 0.73
C ASN A 328 -14.08 22.09 0.39
N LYS A 329 -13.99 22.62 -0.84
CA LYS A 329 -14.94 23.62 -1.35
C LYS A 329 -16.38 23.06 -1.39
N GLN A 330 -16.56 21.88 -1.99
CA GLN A 330 -17.86 21.21 -2.07
C GLN A 330 -18.44 20.90 -0.68
N GLY A 331 -17.59 20.52 0.28
CA GLY A 331 -17.98 20.33 1.69
C GLY A 331 -18.46 21.61 2.38
N SER A 332 -18.00 22.78 1.94
CA SER A 332 -18.51 24.08 2.43
C SER A 332 -19.86 24.45 1.83
N GLU A 333 -20.14 23.97 0.62
CA GLU A 333 -21.40 24.22 -0.11
C GLU A 333 -22.49 23.19 0.24
N ASN A 334 -22.10 21.96 0.65
CA ASN A 334 -23.02 20.87 0.99
C ASN A 334 -22.63 20.21 2.32
N GLU A 335 -23.42 20.44 3.36
CA GLU A 335 -23.18 19.89 4.70
C GLU A 335 -23.37 18.37 4.81
N LYS A 336 -23.98 17.71 3.83
CA LYS A 336 -24.14 16.26 3.80
C LYS A 336 -22.83 15.55 3.44
N ILE A 337 -21.88 16.22 2.78
CA ILE A 337 -20.61 15.60 2.37
C ILE A 337 -19.78 15.25 3.60
N CYS A 338 -19.41 13.96 3.68
CA CYS A 338 -18.48 13.39 4.65
C CYS A 338 -17.28 12.79 3.93
N ALA A 339 -16.06 13.06 4.40
CA ALA A 339 -14.85 12.47 3.83
C ALA A 339 -14.33 11.34 4.73
N ILE A 340 -14.07 10.17 4.13
CA ILE A 340 -13.63 8.96 4.82
C ILE A 340 -12.34 8.48 4.19
N THR A 341 -11.35 8.10 5.02
CA THR A 341 -10.09 7.49 4.55
C THR A 341 -9.59 6.44 5.53
N ALA A 342 -8.67 5.59 5.07
CA ALA A 342 -8.06 4.53 5.85
C ALA A 342 -6.55 4.82 6.04
N ALA A 343 -6.21 5.72 6.97
CA ALA A 343 -4.84 6.17 7.28
C ALA A 343 -4.11 6.90 6.13
N MET A 344 -4.84 7.42 5.12
CA MET A 344 -4.28 8.03 3.91
C MET A 344 -4.56 9.54 3.79
N LYS A 345 -4.85 10.24 4.90
CA LYS A 345 -5.26 11.67 4.91
C LYS A 345 -4.42 12.58 4.02
N TYR A 346 -3.11 12.52 4.13
CA TYR A 346 -2.22 13.39 3.35
C TYR A 346 -2.08 12.93 1.89
N GLY A 347 -2.01 11.63 1.68
CA GLY A 347 -1.83 11.06 0.36
C GLY A 347 -3.03 11.23 -0.57
N THR A 348 -4.24 11.40 -0.01
CA THR A 348 -5.49 11.65 -0.74
C THR A 348 -5.91 13.12 -0.76
N GLY A 349 -5.05 14.03 -0.24
CA GLY A 349 -5.35 15.47 -0.19
C GLY A 349 -6.40 15.88 0.84
N LEU A 350 -6.83 14.98 1.73
CA LEU A 350 -7.92 15.24 2.69
C LEU A 350 -7.53 16.12 3.87
N GLN A 351 -6.27 16.54 4.02
CA GLN A 351 -5.86 17.51 5.03
C GLN A 351 -6.66 18.82 4.93
N PHE A 352 -6.98 19.27 3.70
CA PHE A 352 -7.77 20.48 3.48
C PHE A 352 -9.20 20.35 4.03
N PHE A 353 -9.86 19.23 3.73
CA PHE A 353 -11.19 18.94 4.26
C PHE A 353 -11.18 18.77 5.79
N TYR A 354 -10.17 18.08 6.33
CA TYR A 354 -9.99 17.88 7.77
C TYR A 354 -9.87 19.21 8.53
N HIS A 355 -9.10 20.18 8.02
CA HIS A 355 -8.93 21.48 8.68
C HIS A 355 -10.24 22.29 8.74
N THR A 356 -11.02 22.25 7.66
CA THR A 356 -12.26 23.04 7.56
C THR A 356 -13.46 22.31 8.16
N HIS A 357 -13.54 20.99 7.99
CA HIS A 357 -14.71 20.17 8.35
C HIS A 357 -14.37 18.99 9.28
N PRO A 358 -13.68 19.19 10.42
CA PRO A 358 -13.17 18.10 11.25
C PRO A 358 -14.26 17.14 11.79
N LYS A 359 -15.50 17.62 11.94
CA LYS A 359 -16.63 16.79 12.40
C LYS A 359 -17.21 15.86 11.34
N ARG A 360 -16.88 16.11 10.08
CA ARG A 360 -17.35 15.32 8.92
C ARG A 360 -16.20 14.58 8.24
N PHE A 361 -15.03 14.56 8.86
CA PHE A 361 -13.87 13.81 8.43
C PHE A 361 -13.66 12.59 9.31
N PHE A 362 -13.49 11.42 8.70
CA PHE A 362 -13.30 10.15 9.37
C PHE A 362 -12.04 9.45 8.85
N ASP A 363 -11.02 9.33 9.71
CA ASP A 363 -9.89 8.44 9.47
C ASP A 363 -10.12 7.18 10.31
N VAL A 364 -10.34 6.05 9.64
CA VAL A 364 -10.69 4.78 10.30
C VAL A 364 -9.47 3.93 10.66
N GLY A 365 -8.25 4.41 10.39
CA GLY A 365 -7.04 3.60 10.45
C GLY A 365 -6.93 2.68 9.23
N MET A 366 -6.06 1.67 9.28
CA MET A 366 -5.89 0.73 8.17
C MET A 366 -7.02 -0.31 8.15
N ALA A 367 -8.26 0.15 7.88
CA ALA A 367 -9.49 -0.63 7.97
C ALA A 367 -10.45 -0.29 6.81
N GLU A 368 -10.03 -0.61 5.60
CA GLU A 368 -10.72 -0.26 4.35
C GLU A 368 -12.14 -0.86 4.29
N GLN A 369 -12.32 -2.11 4.74
CA GLN A 369 -13.62 -2.76 4.81
C GLN A 369 -14.59 -1.96 5.69
N HIS A 370 -14.11 -1.55 6.89
CA HIS A 370 -14.90 -0.73 7.80
C HIS A 370 -15.24 0.62 7.17
N ALA A 371 -14.31 1.25 6.43
CA ALA A 371 -14.55 2.52 5.74
C ALA A 371 -15.75 2.43 4.78
N VAL A 372 -15.85 1.35 4.00
CA VAL A 372 -16.90 1.18 3.00
C VAL A 372 -18.25 0.87 3.65
N THR A 373 -18.32 -0.08 4.59
CA THR A 373 -19.55 -0.39 5.33
C THR A 373 -20.06 0.84 6.11
N PHE A 374 -19.14 1.58 6.75
CA PHE A 374 -19.47 2.82 7.46
C PHE A 374 -20.02 3.89 6.51
N ALA A 375 -19.44 4.02 5.31
CA ALA A 375 -19.93 4.92 4.27
C ALA A 375 -21.36 4.54 3.83
N ALA A 376 -21.62 3.25 3.59
CA ALA A 376 -22.96 2.78 3.22
C ALA A 376 -24.01 3.20 4.27
N CYS A 377 -23.70 3.00 5.56
CA CYS A 377 -24.61 3.40 6.63
C CYS A 377 -24.78 4.92 6.75
N LEU A 378 -23.76 5.72 6.51
CA LEU A 378 -23.91 7.18 6.44
C LEU A 378 -24.81 7.61 5.28
N ALA A 379 -24.67 6.96 4.12
CA ALA A 379 -25.52 7.22 2.95
C ALA A 379 -26.99 6.87 3.24
N SER A 380 -27.26 5.72 3.86
CA SER A 380 -28.61 5.29 4.23
C SER A 380 -29.30 6.25 5.21
N GLN A 381 -28.53 7.04 5.95
CA GLN A 381 -29.03 8.09 6.87
C GLN A 381 -29.03 9.48 6.21
N GLY A 382 -28.89 9.56 4.88
CA GLY A 382 -29.06 10.78 4.09
C GLY A 382 -27.81 11.66 4.01
N MET A 383 -26.63 11.17 4.42
CA MET A 383 -25.35 11.82 4.16
C MET A 383 -24.83 11.50 2.77
N LEU A 384 -23.81 12.21 2.31
CA LEU A 384 -23.08 11.94 1.06
C LEU A 384 -21.62 11.62 1.39
N PRO A 385 -21.31 10.37 1.70
CA PRO A 385 -19.96 9.97 2.01
C PRO A 385 -19.09 9.86 0.74
N VAL A 386 -17.86 10.37 0.85
CA VAL A 386 -16.80 10.25 -0.14
C VAL A 386 -15.69 9.38 0.46
N VAL A 387 -15.53 8.18 -0.07
CA VAL A 387 -14.52 7.20 0.36
C VAL A 387 -13.26 7.44 -0.45
N CYS A 388 -12.20 7.95 0.19
CA CYS A 388 -10.95 8.34 -0.43
C CYS A 388 -9.85 7.34 -0.07
N ILE A 389 -9.59 6.39 -0.96
CA ILE A 389 -8.66 5.27 -0.75
C ILE A 389 -7.81 5.07 -2.01
N TYR A 390 -6.57 4.60 -1.87
CA TYR A 390 -5.74 4.23 -3.01
C TYR A 390 -6.31 3.01 -3.73
N SER A 391 -6.21 2.99 -5.04
CA SER A 391 -6.71 1.91 -5.90
C SER A 391 -6.33 0.51 -5.37
N THR A 392 -5.04 0.28 -5.11
CA THR A 392 -4.55 -1.01 -4.62
C THR A 392 -5.16 -1.43 -3.28
N PHE A 393 -5.43 -0.49 -2.36
CA PHE A 393 -5.99 -0.81 -1.04
C PHE A 393 -7.50 -0.96 -1.06
N LEU A 394 -8.19 -0.36 -2.03
CA LEU A 394 -9.64 -0.51 -2.19
C LEU A 394 -10.04 -1.96 -2.50
N GLN A 395 -9.14 -2.77 -3.06
CA GLN A 395 -9.34 -4.22 -3.29
C GLN A 395 -9.84 -4.96 -2.04
N ARG A 396 -9.41 -4.54 -0.84
CA ARG A 396 -9.83 -5.14 0.43
C ARG A 396 -11.30 -5.00 0.74
N SER A 397 -11.97 -4.06 0.09
CA SER A 397 -13.37 -3.72 0.35
C SER A 397 -14.31 -4.19 -0.76
N TYR A 398 -13.86 -5.09 -1.63
CA TYR A 398 -14.65 -5.53 -2.77
C TYR A 398 -15.98 -6.16 -2.34
N ASP A 399 -15.96 -7.02 -1.33
CA ASP A 399 -17.18 -7.60 -0.75
C ASP A 399 -18.12 -6.52 -0.20
N GLN A 400 -17.61 -5.54 0.57
CA GLN A 400 -18.42 -4.47 1.15
C GLN A 400 -18.98 -3.52 0.07
N ILE A 401 -18.26 -3.34 -1.04
CA ILE A 401 -18.79 -2.59 -2.19
C ILE A 401 -19.98 -3.31 -2.79
N ILE A 402 -19.89 -4.63 -2.98
CA ILE A 402 -21.00 -5.44 -3.52
C ILE A 402 -22.17 -5.46 -2.55
N HIS A 403 -21.92 -5.94 -1.32
CA HIS A 403 -22.95 -6.28 -0.35
C HIS A 403 -23.56 -5.05 0.31
N ASP A 404 -22.72 -4.18 0.89
CA ASP A 404 -23.20 -3.09 1.75
C ASP A 404 -23.61 -1.84 0.96
N VAL A 405 -22.95 -1.61 -0.19
CA VAL A 405 -23.21 -0.41 -1.01
C VAL A 405 -24.10 -0.70 -2.19
N ASN A 406 -23.74 -1.70 -3.03
CA ASN A 406 -24.38 -1.87 -4.35
C ASN A 406 -25.74 -2.57 -4.29
N LEU A 407 -25.98 -3.49 -3.36
CA LEU A 407 -27.29 -4.17 -3.24
C LEU A 407 -28.42 -3.19 -2.94
N LEU A 408 -28.16 -2.17 -2.12
CA LEU A 408 -29.14 -1.14 -1.77
C LEU A 408 -29.00 0.12 -2.63
N LYS A 409 -28.03 0.16 -3.54
CA LYS A 409 -27.72 1.34 -4.37
C LYS A 409 -27.45 2.59 -3.53
N GLU A 410 -26.74 2.40 -2.42
CA GLU A 410 -26.41 3.49 -1.49
C GLU A 410 -25.61 4.60 -2.19
N ASN A 411 -25.89 5.85 -1.80
CA ASN A 411 -25.33 7.04 -2.46
C ASN A 411 -23.90 7.32 -1.96
N VAL A 412 -22.96 6.47 -2.32
CA VAL A 412 -21.53 6.56 -1.95
C VAL A 412 -20.69 6.97 -3.15
N VAL A 413 -19.79 7.93 -2.96
CA VAL A 413 -18.81 8.32 -3.96
C VAL A 413 -17.44 7.73 -3.60
N PHE A 414 -16.85 6.96 -4.49
CA PHE A 414 -15.50 6.44 -4.35
C PHE A 414 -14.51 7.35 -5.09
N ALA A 415 -13.63 8.01 -4.35
CA ALA A 415 -12.53 8.80 -4.89
C ALA A 415 -11.25 7.96 -4.80
N ILE A 416 -10.85 7.39 -5.94
CA ILE A 416 -9.80 6.39 -6.03
C ILE A 416 -8.52 7.07 -6.46
N ASP A 417 -7.61 7.25 -5.52
CA ASP A 417 -6.30 7.87 -5.75
C ASP A 417 -5.28 6.81 -6.18
N ARG A 418 -4.24 7.20 -6.89
CA ARG A 418 -3.17 6.30 -7.41
C ARG A 418 -3.71 5.21 -8.32
N ALA A 419 -4.66 5.55 -9.17
CA ALA A 419 -5.15 4.68 -10.24
C ALA A 419 -4.12 4.58 -11.38
N GLY A 420 -4.03 3.42 -12.03
CA GLY A 420 -3.01 3.14 -13.04
C GLY A 420 -1.66 2.73 -12.44
N PHE A 421 -0.59 3.01 -13.15
CA PHE A 421 0.75 2.58 -12.74
C PHE A 421 1.31 3.34 -11.54
N VAL A 422 1.80 2.59 -10.54
CA VAL A 422 2.50 3.09 -9.34
C VAL A 422 3.85 2.36 -9.17
N PRO A 423 4.72 2.40 -10.19
CA PRO A 423 5.87 1.51 -10.28
C PRO A 423 6.94 1.76 -9.21
N ALA A 424 6.99 2.95 -8.62
CA ALA A 424 7.94 3.25 -7.55
C ALA A 424 7.76 2.36 -6.29
N ASP A 425 6.56 1.80 -6.08
CA ASP A 425 6.25 0.90 -4.96
C ASP A 425 6.18 -0.58 -5.39
N GLY A 426 6.50 -0.89 -6.66
CA GLY A 426 6.69 -2.22 -7.21
C GLY A 426 5.42 -3.08 -7.32
N GLU A 427 5.61 -4.40 -7.24
CA GLU A 427 4.58 -5.40 -7.52
C GLU A 427 3.29 -5.25 -6.69
N THR A 428 3.38 -4.67 -5.49
CA THR A 428 2.32 -4.71 -4.48
C THR A 428 1.40 -3.50 -4.45
N HIS A 429 1.74 -2.42 -5.16
CA HIS A 429 1.03 -1.13 -5.03
C HIS A 429 0.43 -0.62 -6.33
N GLN A 430 0.39 -1.44 -7.40
CA GLN A 430 -0.18 -1.02 -8.68
C GLN A 430 -1.68 -0.76 -8.57
N GLY A 431 -2.13 0.32 -9.19
CA GLY A 431 -3.54 0.73 -9.25
C GLY A 431 -4.24 0.25 -10.52
N ILE A 432 -4.07 -1.02 -10.86
CA ILE A 432 -4.50 -1.58 -12.15
C ILE A 432 -5.74 -2.49 -12.08
N TYR A 433 -6.32 -2.66 -10.88
CA TYR A 433 -7.43 -3.61 -10.69
C TYR A 433 -8.80 -2.95 -10.52
N ASP A 434 -8.84 -1.67 -10.12
CA ASP A 434 -10.11 -1.00 -9.77
C ASP A 434 -11.11 -0.91 -10.93
N PRO A 435 -10.74 -0.66 -12.21
CA PRO A 435 -11.73 -0.69 -13.28
C PRO A 435 -12.37 -2.07 -13.43
N ALA A 436 -11.56 -3.14 -13.32
CA ALA A 436 -12.03 -4.51 -13.50
C ALA A 436 -13.07 -4.92 -12.43
N PHE A 437 -12.77 -4.72 -11.13
CA PHE A 437 -13.72 -5.15 -10.10
C PHE A 437 -14.91 -4.19 -9.91
N LEU A 438 -14.78 -2.91 -10.23
CA LEU A 438 -15.90 -1.96 -10.13
C LEU A 438 -16.86 -2.07 -11.31
N SER A 439 -16.40 -2.38 -12.52
CA SER A 439 -17.28 -2.64 -13.67
C SER A 439 -18.15 -3.87 -13.45
N GLN A 440 -17.64 -4.93 -12.80
CA GLN A 440 -18.42 -6.12 -12.42
C GLN A 440 -19.60 -5.78 -11.49
N VAL A 441 -19.46 -4.75 -10.67
CA VAL A 441 -20.55 -4.28 -9.77
C VAL A 441 -21.58 -3.41 -10.53
N GLY A 442 -21.29 -3.02 -11.75
CA GLY A 442 -22.15 -2.14 -12.56
C GLY A 442 -22.11 -0.68 -12.13
N MET A 443 -21.04 -0.26 -11.44
CA MET A 443 -20.86 1.10 -10.93
C MET A 443 -20.38 2.03 -12.04
N PRO A 444 -20.95 3.24 -12.20
CA PRO A 444 -20.38 4.26 -13.08
C PRO A 444 -18.97 4.67 -12.62
N ILE A 445 -18.01 4.65 -13.56
CA ILE A 445 -16.59 4.95 -13.31
C ILE A 445 -16.15 6.10 -14.20
N TYR A 446 -15.63 7.15 -13.60
CA TYR A 446 -15.05 8.32 -14.27
C TYR A 446 -13.55 8.34 -14.08
N SER A 447 -12.79 8.63 -15.14
CA SER A 447 -11.32 8.65 -15.13
C SER A 447 -10.82 9.93 -15.85
N PRO A 448 -10.81 11.08 -15.17
CA PRO A 448 -10.30 12.32 -15.74
C PRO A 448 -8.81 12.21 -16.07
N SER A 449 -8.41 12.75 -17.23
CA SER A 449 -7.04 12.76 -17.72
C SER A 449 -6.30 14.07 -17.42
N ASN A 450 -7.02 15.09 -16.92
CA ASN A 450 -6.44 16.39 -16.55
C ASN A 450 -7.24 17.05 -15.41
N TYR A 451 -6.69 18.13 -14.85
CA TYR A 451 -7.32 18.85 -13.74
C TYR A 451 -8.64 19.54 -14.12
N ALA A 452 -8.80 19.95 -15.36
CA ALA A 452 -10.03 20.61 -15.83
C ALA A 452 -11.21 19.62 -15.79
N GLU A 453 -10.99 18.38 -16.21
CA GLU A 453 -11.99 17.31 -16.14
C GLU A 453 -12.30 16.93 -14.68
N LEU A 454 -11.29 16.79 -13.82
CA LEU A 454 -11.50 16.52 -12.39
C LEU A 454 -12.35 17.64 -11.75
N LYS A 455 -12.03 18.91 -12.05
CA LYS A 455 -12.78 20.08 -11.54
C LYS A 455 -14.21 20.15 -12.06
N TYR A 456 -14.47 19.65 -13.26
CA TYR A 456 -15.80 19.63 -13.85
C TYR A 456 -16.64 18.45 -13.31
N TRP A 457 -16.10 17.24 -13.32
CA TRP A 457 -16.87 16.03 -13.01
C TRP A 457 -17.10 15.81 -11.52
N LEU A 458 -16.15 16.13 -10.65
CA LEU A 458 -16.33 15.88 -9.21
C LEU A 458 -17.56 16.59 -8.61
N PRO A 459 -17.84 17.90 -8.89
CA PRO A 459 -19.06 18.53 -8.43
C PRO A 459 -20.35 17.85 -8.93
N ILE A 460 -20.35 17.37 -10.18
CA ILE A 460 -21.49 16.63 -10.75
C ILE A 460 -21.72 15.32 -10.00
N LEU A 461 -20.64 14.57 -9.73
CA LEU A 461 -20.71 13.31 -8.98
C LEU A 461 -21.14 13.53 -7.52
N LEU A 462 -20.93 14.72 -6.97
CA LEU A 462 -21.36 15.12 -5.63
C LEU A 462 -22.73 15.82 -5.60
N SER A 463 -23.37 16.00 -6.76
CA SER A 463 -24.67 16.64 -6.86
C SER A 463 -25.81 15.71 -6.46
N ASN A 464 -26.97 16.27 -6.16
CA ASN A 464 -28.18 15.51 -5.89
C ASN A 464 -28.82 14.88 -7.17
N GLU A 465 -28.32 15.25 -8.35
CA GLU A 465 -28.82 14.74 -9.63
C GLU A 465 -28.35 13.30 -9.89
N MET A 466 -27.20 12.92 -9.27
CA MET A 466 -26.68 11.57 -9.36
C MET A 466 -27.03 10.77 -8.11
N GLN A 467 -27.59 9.60 -8.30
CA GLN A 467 -27.96 8.68 -7.24
C GLN A 467 -27.23 7.34 -7.40
N GLY A 468 -27.07 6.62 -6.30
CA GLY A 468 -26.38 5.35 -6.24
C GLY A 468 -24.86 5.47 -6.19
N PRO A 469 -24.14 4.31 -6.10
CA PRO A 469 -22.70 4.28 -6.01
C PRO A 469 -22.03 4.68 -7.32
N ARG A 470 -20.93 5.43 -7.21
CA ARG A 470 -20.13 5.88 -8.37
C ARG A 470 -18.70 6.14 -7.98
N ALA A 471 -17.79 6.03 -8.94
CA ALA A 471 -16.36 6.20 -8.73
C ALA A 471 -15.78 7.29 -9.64
N ILE A 472 -14.81 8.03 -9.08
CA ILE A 472 -13.87 8.86 -9.82
C ILE A 472 -12.47 8.41 -9.46
N ARG A 473 -11.67 8.08 -10.48
CA ARG A 473 -10.31 7.57 -10.32
C ARG A 473 -9.31 8.49 -11.01
N TYR A 474 -8.16 8.69 -10.41
CA TYR A 474 -7.12 9.57 -10.95
C TYR A 474 -5.72 9.09 -10.57
N PRO A 475 -4.69 9.39 -11.41
CA PRO A 475 -3.35 8.88 -11.23
C PRO A 475 -2.59 9.56 -10.08
N ARG A 476 -1.45 8.99 -9.73
CA ARG A 476 -0.47 9.59 -8.82
C ARG A 476 0.31 10.70 -9.52
N GLY A 477 0.40 11.87 -8.90
CA GLY A 477 1.24 12.97 -9.40
C GLY A 477 0.46 14.09 -10.06
N GLY A 478 1.12 14.81 -10.98
CA GLY A 478 0.54 15.93 -11.70
C GLY A 478 -0.06 15.50 -13.04
N GLU A 479 -0.84 16.38 -13.65
CA GLU A 479 -1.37 16.16 -15.01
C GLU A 479 -0.26 16.27 -16.07
N SER A 480 -0.42 15.53 -17.17
CA SER A 480 0.41 15.71 -18.35
C SER A 480 0.14 17.05 -19.02
N LYS A 481 1.22 17.78 -19.39
CA LYS A 481 1.10 19.02 -20.17
C LYS A 481 0.46 18.79 -21.53
N ALA A 482 0.67 17.61 -22.12
CA ALA A 482 0.07 17.24 -23.39
C ALA A 482 -1.44 17.03 -23.29
N LEU A 483 -1.94 16.57 -22.13
CA LEU A 483 -3.37 16.37 -21.90
C LEU A 483 -4.06 17.62 -21.34
N ALA A 484 -3.35 18.44 -20.57
CA ALA A 484 -3.87 19.69 -20.01
C ALA A 484 -4.39 20.67 -21.08
N GLN A 485 -3.76 20.70 -22.28
CA GLN A 485 -4.15 21.57 -23.39
C GLN A 485 -5.56 21.32 -23.94
N TYR A 486 -6.11 20.11 -23.74
CA TYR A 486 -7.46 19.77 -24.22
C TYR A 486 -8.57 20.28 -23.30
N GLY A 487 -8.24 20.67 -22.07
CA GLY A 487 -9.22 21.18 -21.11
C GLY A 487 -10.32 20.14 -20.80
N CYS A 488 -11.56 20.61 -20.68
CA CYS A 488 -12.74 19.77 -20.45
C CYS A 488 -13.89 20.19 -21.38
N SER A 489 -14.41 19.25 -22.15
CA SER A 489 -15.58 19.46 -23.02
C SER A 489 -16.91 19.37 -22.28
N GLY A 490 -16.93 18.77 -21.10
CA GLY A 490 -18.14 18.41 -20.36
C GLY A 490 -18.85 17.15 -20.88
N LYS A 491 -18.25 16.42 -21.82
CA LYS A 491 -18.78 15.17 -22.37
C LYS A 491 -18.17 13.96 -21.67
N GLU A 492 -18.87 12.82 -21.73
CA GLU A 492 -18.40 11.54 -21.17
C GLU A 492 -17.24 10.92 -21.99
N TYR A 493 -17.05 11.38 -23.24
CA TYR A 493 -15.94 11.03 -24.12
C TYR A 493 -15.63 12.18 -25.10
N ASP A 494 -14.42 12.23 -25.63
CA ASP A 494 -13.97 13.22 -26.61
C ASP A 494 -13.28 12.56 -27.80
N HIS A 495 -13.60 13.03 -29.00
CA HIS A 495 -12.84 12.75 -30.22
C HIS A 495 -11.69 13.75 -30.32
N LEU A 496 -10.51 13.36 -29.83
CA LEU A 496 -9.37 14.27 -29.64
C LEU A 496 -8.54 14.52 -30.91
N TYR A 497 -8.48 13.53 -31.79
CA TYR A 497 -7.67 13.61 -33.01
C TYR A 497 -8.42 12.94 -34.16
N THR A 498 -8.51 13.64 -35.28
CA THR A 498 -9.22 13.19 -36.50
C THR A 498 -8.26 13.20 -37.67
N ALA A 499 -8.13 12.07 -38.35
CA ALA A 499 -7.34 11.93 -39.58
C ALA A 499 -8.27 11.71 -40.78
N PRO A 500 -8.09 12.46 -41.90
CA PRO A 500 -8.93 12.27 -43.08
C PRO A 500 -8.90 10.83 -43.60
N GLY A 501 -10.06 10.21 -43.71
CA GLY A 501 -10.20 8.85 -44.23
C GLY A 501 -9.81 7.73 -43.24
N ALA A 502 -9.70 8.05 -41.96
CA ALA A 502 -9.37 7.06 -40.94
C ALA A 502 -10.37 5.90 -40.91
N LYS A 503 -9.84 4.70 -40.92
CA LYS A 503 -10.53 3.41 -40.74
C LYS A 503 -10.13 2.71 -39.45
N ILE A 504 -9.23 3.33 -38.71
CA ILE A 504 -8.65 2.84 -37.47
C ILE A 504 -8.96 3.86 -36.39
N VAL A 505 -9.38 3.38 -35.24
CA VAL A 505 -9.55 4.22 -34.05
C VAL A 505 -8.76 3.65 -32.86
N LEU A 506 -8.09 4.54 -32.17
CA LEU A 506 -7.42 4.26 -30.92
C LEU A 506 -8.26 4.86 -29.79
N VAL A 507 -8.56 4.04 -28.79
CA VAL A 507 -9.40 4.42 -27.65
C VAL A 507 -8.60 4.26 -26.37
N SER A 508 -8.70 5.22 -25.46
CA SER A 508 -8.05 5.13 -24.15
C SER A 508 -8.67 6.09 -23.14
N TYR A 509 -8.15 6.09 -21.91
CA TYR A 509 -8.55 6.96 -20.81
C TYR A 509 -7.37 7.29 -19.89
N ALA A 510 -7.54 8.25 -19.01
CA ALA A 510 -6.53 8.74 -18.08
C ALA A 510 -5.21 9.15 -18.76
N ASP A 511 -4.06 8.82 -18.18
CA ASP A 511 -2.75 9.20 -18.69
C ASP A 511 -2.33 8.43 -19.94
N GLU A 512 -2.93 7.24 -20.19
CA GLU A 512 -2.63 6.42 -21.36
C GLU A 512 -3.06 7.09 -22.69
N VAL A 513 -3.96 8.08 -22.62
CA VAL A 513 -4.38 8.90 -23.76
C VAL A 513 -3.19 9.60 -24.43
N GLU A 514 -2.16 9.99 -23.69
CA GLU A 514 -0.96 10.62 -24.26
C GLU A 514 -0.19 9.66 -25.18
N ASP A 515 -0.01 8.41 -24.77
CA ASP A 515 0.70 7.40 -25.59
C ASP A 515 -0.10 7.02 -26.82
N VAL A 516 -1.42 6.91 -26.70
CA VAL A 516 -2.34 6.68 -27.83
C VAL A 516 -2.29 7.84 -28.83
N LEU A 517 -2.28 9.10 -28.40
CA LEU A 517 -2.13 10.26 -29.26
C LEU A 517 -0.78 10.27 -29.99
N ASN A 518 0.29 9.88 -29.29
CA ASN A 518 1.61 9.78 -29.89
C ASN A 518 1.71 8.63 -30.89
N ALA A 519 1.10 7.47 -30.59
CA ALA A 519 0.98 6.35 -31.53
C ALA A 519 0.24 6.76 -32.81
N ALA A 520 -0.89 7.48 -32.69
CA ALA A 520 -1.61 7.98 -33.85
C ALA A 520 -0.78 8.93 -34.74
N LYS A 521 0.08 9.76 -34.13
CA LYS A 521 1.01 10.63 -34.87
C LYS A 521 2.10 9.84 -35.60
N LEU A 522 2.65 8.80 -34.96
CA LEU A 522 3.62 7.89 -35.59
C LEU A 522 3.02 7.19 -36.80
N LEU A 523 1.83 6.62 -36.66
CA LEU A 523 1.10 5.97 -37.73
C LEU A 523 0.73 6.95 -38.86
N GLY A 524 0.31 8.16 -38.53
CA GLY A 524 0.01 9.21 -39.50
C GLY A 524 1.21 9.59 -40.37
N ALA A 525 2.42 9.63 -39.81
CA ALA A 525 3.66 9.86 -40.55
C ALA A 525 3.99 8.73 -41.56
N GLU A 526 3.43 7.55 -41.35
CA GLU A 526 3.55 6.37 -42.22
C GLU A 526 2.35 6.21 -43.18
N ASN A 527 1.49 7.22 -43.30
CA ASN A 527 0.25 7.19 -44.07
C ASN A 527 -0.78 6.13 -43.60
N ILE A 528 -0.80 5.83 -42.33
CA ILE A 528 -1.83 5.01 -41.65
C ILE A 528 -2.70 5.95 -40.82
N PRO A 529 -3.80 6.53 -41.37
CA PRO A 529 -4.61 7.50 -40.67
C PRO A 529 -5.43 6.84 -39.57
N CYS A 530 -5.32 7.36 -38.34
CA CYS A 530 -6.03 6.89 -37.17
C CYS A 530 -6.74 8.05 -36.48
N ASP A 531 -7.94 7.81 -35.98
CA ASP A 531 -8.63 8.69 -35.06
C ASP A 531 -8.33 8.32 -33.61
N VAL A 532 -8.51 9.27 -32.67
CA VAL A 532 -8.31 9.01 -31.24
C VAL A 532 -9.53 9.45 -30.44
N TYR A 533 -10.06 8.52 -29.66
CA TYR A 533 -11.11 8.77 -28.67
C TYR A 533 -10.56 8.65 -27.25
N LYS A 534 -10.87 9.64 -26.43
CA LYS A 534 -10.62 9.66 -25.01
C LYS A 534 -11.92 9.42 -24.26
N LEU A 535 -11.93 8.45 -23.35
CA LEU A 535 -13.04 8.22 -22.43
C LEU A 535 -12.80 8.98 -21.13
N VAL A 536 -13.81 9.71 -20.65
CA VAL A 536 -13.85 10.30 -19.31
C VAL A 536 -14.72 9.45 -18.39
N LYS A 537 -15.94 9.08 -18.83
CA LYS A 537 -16.70 7.99 -18.22
C LYS A 537 -16.30 6.70 -18.90
N ILE A 538 -15.56 5.88 -18.19
CA ILE A 538 -15.00 4.64 -18.74
C ILE A 538 -15.97 3.45 -18.64
N PHE A 539 -17.01 3.54 -17.79
CA PHE A 539 -18.03 2.52 -17.62
C PHE A 539 -19.31 3.12 -16.97
N PRO A 540 -20.52 2.68 -17.36
CA PRO A 540 -20.86 1.95 -18.60
C PRO A 540 -20.74 2.87 -19.83
N PHE A 541 -20.56 2.28 -21.00
CA PHE A 541 -20.52 3.02 -22.27
C PHE A 541 -21.91 3.52 -22.67
N THR A 542 -21.95 4.66 -23.36
CA THR A 542 -23.18 5.15 -24.00
C THR A 542 -23.40 4.45 -25.35
N GLU A 543 -24.66 4.29 -25.75
CA GLU A 543 -24.96 3.77 -27.08
C GLU A 543 -24.41 4.66 -28.20
N GLU A 544 -24.28 5.97 -27.95
CA GLU A 544 -23.71 6.92 -28.91
C GLU A 544 -22.23 6.61 -29.16
N LEU A 545 -21.43 6.43 -28.10
CA LEU A 545 -20.03 6.02 -28.21
C LEU A 545 -19.88 4.74 -29.02
N ILE A 546 -20.66 3.71 -28.69
CA ILE A 546 -20.60 2.42 -29.41
C ILE A 546 -20.92 2.62 -30.90
N ARG A 547 -21.94 3.38 -31.24
CA ARG A 547 -22.28 3.68 -32.64
C ARG A 547 -21.19 4.47 -33.38
N GLU A 548 -20.49 5.35 -32.69
CA GLU A 548 -19.35 6.08 -33.29
C GLU A 548 -18.16 5.16 -33.55
N ILE A 549 -17.79 4.33 -32.56
CA ILE A 549 -16.67 3.40 -32.68
C ILE A 549 -16.93 2.31 -33.75
N MET A 550 -18.15 1.87 -33.92
CA MET A 550 -18.52 0.88 -34.96
C MET A 550 -18.27 1.34 -36.41
N ARG A 551 -17.98 2.63 -36.66
CA ARG A 551 -17.66 3.15 -38.00
C ARG A 551 -16.28 2.77 -38.49
N TYR A 552 -15.42 2.28 -37.58
CA TYR A 552 -14.03 1.93 -37.87
C TYR A 552 -13.90 0.43 -38.13
N ASP A 553 -12.95 0.10 -39.01
CA ASP A 553 -12.66 -1.30 -39.35
C ASP A 553 -11.73 -1.95 -38.34
N VAL A 554 -10.88 -1.14 -37.67
CA VAL A 554 -9.95 -1.57 -36.62
C VAL A 554 -10.12 -0.69 -35.39
N VAL A 555 -10.24 -1.30 -34.21
CA VAL A 555 -10.30 -0.64 -32.91
C VAL A 555 -9.15 -1.13 -32.06
N LEU A 556 -8.30 -0.21 -31.60
CA LEU A 556 -7.30 -0.48 -30.55
C LEU A 556 -7.78 0.18 -29.26
N MET A 557 -7.91 -0.61 -28.19
CA MET A 557 -8.12 -0.10 -26.82
C MET A 557 -6.86 -0.31 -26.00
N ALA A 558 -6.31 0.78 -25.45
CA ALA A 558 -5.14 0.76 -24.58
C ALA A 558 -5.53 1.22 -23.16
N GLU A 559 -5.11 0.49 -22.12
CA GLU A 559 -5.45 0.82 -20.74
C GLU A 559 -4.44 0.35 -19.70
N GLU A 560 -4.17 1.20 -18.71
CA GLU A 560 -3.43 0.85 -17.50
C GLU A 560 -4.30 0.05 -16.52
N CYS A 561 -4.77 -1.11 -16.96
CA CYS A 561 -5.62 -2.03 -16.22
C CYS A 561 -5.21 -3.48 -16.54
N VAL A 562 -5.56 -4.41 -15.66
CA VAL A 562 -5.45 -5.84 -15.98
C VAL A 562 -6.31 -6.16 -17.19
N ALA A 563 -5.81 -7.02 -18.10
CA ALA A 563 -6.53 -7.36 -19.30
C ALA A 563 -7.89 -8.04 -18.99
N CYS A 564 -7.85 -9.04 -18.11
CA CYS A 564 -9.04 -9.80 -17.75
C CYS A 564 -10.01 -8.96 -16.89
N GLY A 565 -11.24 -8.78 -17.37
CA GLY A 565 -12.26 -7.96 -16.75
C GLY A 565 -12.05 -6.45 -16.90
N GLY A 566 -11.03 -6.01 -17.66
CA GLY A 566 -10.75 -4.61 -17.94
C GLY A 566 -11.83 -3.93 -18.80
N ILE A 567 -11.71 -2.63 -18.92
CA ILE A 567 -12.63 -1.81 -19.71
C ILE A 567 -12.57 -2.18 -21.19
N GLY A 568 -11.41 -2.61 -21.68
CA GLY A 568 -11.21 -3.06 -23.05
C GLY A 568 -12.04 -4.31 -23.39
N GLU A 569 -12.08 -5.31 -22.51
CA GLU A 569 -12.96 -6.49 -22.71
C GLU A 569 -14.44 -6.10 -22.75
N HIS A 570 -14.86 -5.18 -21.88
CA HIS A 570 -16.23 -4.66 -21.88
C HIS A 570 -16.55 -3.91 -23.18
N LEU A 571 -15.60 -3.13 -23.73
CA LEU A 571 -15.78 -2.42 -24.99
C LEU A 571 -15.90 -3.40 -26.16
N GLU A 572 -15.04 -4.40 -26.23
CA GLU A 572 -15.10 -5.46 -27.25
C GLU A 572 -16.45 -6.15 -27.24
N MET A 573 -16.90 -6.59 -26.06
CA MET A 573 -18.19 -7.26 -25.90
C MET A 573 -19.35 -6.36 -26.30
N ALA A 574 -19.31 -5.06 -25.95
CA ALA A 574 -20.35 -4.11 -26.33
C ALA A 574 -20.42 -3.89 -27.86
N LEU A 575 -19.27 -3.80 -28.53
CA LEU A 575 -19.19 -3.70 -29.99
C LEU A 575 -19.72 -4.97 -30.68
N GLN A 576 -19.34 -6.16 -30.22
CA GLN A 576 -19.83 -7.44 -30.75
C GLN A 576 -21.35 -7.58 -30.58
N HIS A 577 -21.89 -7.24 -29.39
CA HIS A 577 -23.34 -7.26 -29.15
C HIS A 577 -24.11 -6.27 -30.05
N ALA A 578 -23.46 -5.15 -30.41
CA ALA A 578 -24.02 -4.19 -31.36
C ALA A 578 -23.92 -4.63 -32.85
N GLY A 579 -23.25 -5.76 -33.10
CA GLY A 579 -23.09 -6.33 -34.45
C GLY A 579 -21.87 -5.86 -35.22
N TRP A 580 -20.88 -5.27 -34.53
CA TRP A 580 -19.60 -4.91 -35.14
C TRP A 580 -18.74 -6.15 -35.39
N ASN A 581 -18.13 -6.23 -36.58
CA ASN A 581 -17.32 -7.37 -37.02
C ASN A 581 -15.90 -6.96 -37.45
N GLY A 582 -15.45 -5.78 -37.04
CA GLY A 582 -14.08 -5.30 -37.31
C GLY A 582 -13.02 -6.03 -36.48
N ARG A 583 -11.79 -5.58 -36.60
CA ARG A 583 -10.66 -6.12 -35.86
C ARG A 583 -10.48 -5.38 -34.54
N TYR A 584 -10.53 -6.09 -33.43
CA TYR A 584 -10.27 -5.54 -32.10
C TYR A 584 -8.86 -5.85 -31.61
N ILE A 585 -8.19 -4.87 -31.04
CA ILE A 585 -6.88 -5.00 -30.41
C ILE A 585 -7.00 -4.46 -28.99
N HIS A 586 -6.77 -5.32 -28.00
CA HIS A 586 -6.76 -4.92 -26.59
C HIS A 586 -5.31 -4.93 -26.08
N THR A 587 -4.76 -3.76 -25.74
CA THR A 587 -3.46 -3.63 -25.11
C THR A 587 -3.67 -3.21 -23.65
N ALA A 588 -3.33 -4.11 -22.74
CA ALA A 588 -3.56 -3.96 -21.30
C ALA A 588 -2.49 -4.74 -20.52
N VAL A 589 -2.57 -4.73 -19.20
CA VAL A 589 -1.59 -5.40 -18.36
C VAL A 589 -1.89 -6.90 -18.28
N GLU A 590 -1.09 -7.71 -18.93
CA GLU A 590 -1.15 -9.18 -18.85
C GLU A 590 -0.26 -9.73 -17.73
N GLN A 591 0.92 -9.13 -17.51
CA GLN A 591 1.86 -9.53 -16.48
C GLN A 591 1.52 -8.86 -15.15
N LEU A 592 1.02 -9.61 -14.16
CA LEU A 592 0.56 -9.06 -12.88
C LEU A 592 1.67 -8.63 -11.92
N CYS A 593 2.89 -9.21 -12.07
CA CYS A 593 4.05 -8.90 -11.22
C CYS A 593 4.93 -7.85 -11.90
N LEU A 594 4.56 -6.58 -11.79
CA LEU A 594 5.31 -5.47 -12.38
C LEU A 594 6.47 -5.04 -11.47
N PRO A 595 7.70 -4.90 -11.99
CA PRO A 595 8.87 -4.55 -11.19
C PRO A 595 8.81 -3.09 -10.69
N HIS A 596 9.72 -2.75 -9.77
CA HIS A 596 10.01 -1.35 -9.49
C HIS A 596 10.60 -0.68 -10.73
N ALA A 597 10.09 0.48 -11.11
CA ALA A 597 10.55 1.21 -12.28
C ALA A 597 10.03 2.67 -12.28
N THR A 598 10.25 3.39 -13.36
CA THR A 598 9.51 4.61 -13.71
C THR A 598 8.27 4.27 -14.55
N VAL A 599 7.30 5.17 -14.63
CA VAL A 599 6.09 4.96 -15.47
C VAL A 599 6.46 4.68 -16.93
N PRO A 600 7.36 5.44 -17.59
CA PRO A 600 7.75 5.11 -18.98
C PRO A 600 8.37 3.73 -19.13
N GLN A 601 9.17 3.27 -18.17
CA GLN A 601 9.76 1.93 -18.23
C GLN A 601 8.69 0.83 -18.07
N ILE A 602 7.71 1.01 -17.21
CA ILE A 602 6.60 0.05 -17.09
C ILE A 602 5.76 0.01 -18.36
N LYS A 603 5.48 1.15 -18.98
CA LYS A 603 4.77 1.19 -20.27
C LYS A 603 5.52 0.43 -21.36
N GLN A 604 6.85 0.54 -21.41
CA GLN A 604 7.67 -0.30 -22.32
C GLN A 604 7.57 -1.80 -22.01
N VAL A 605 7.63 -2.16 -20.73
CA VAL A 605 7.54 -3.59 -20.31
C VAL A 605 6.16 -4.18 -20.62
N THR A 606 5.10 -3.37 -20.52
CA THR A 606 3.70 -3.80 -20.74
C THR A 606 3.21 -3.59 -22.17
N GLY A 607 4.02 -2.97 -23.05
CA GLY A 607 3.62 -2.66 -24.42
C GLY A 607 2.61 -1.50 -24.54
N LEU A 608 2.50 -0.66 -23.51
CA LEU A 608 1.59 0.49 -23.46
C LEU A 608 2.26 1.83 -23.84
N ASP A 609 3.51 1.83 -24.27
CA ASP A 609 4.14 3.01 -24.86
C ASP A 609 3.74 3.19 -26.34
N ALA A 610 3.87 4.42 -26.83
CA ALA A 610 3.41 4.81 -28.17
C ALA A 610 3.97 3.95 -29.31
N GLU A 611 5.21 3.49 -29.23
CA GLU A 611 5.83 2.67 -30.29
C GLU A 611 5.22 1.25 -30.34
N HIS A 612 5.01 0.61 -29.20
CA HIS A 612 4.37 -0.70 -29.14
C HIS A 612 2.90 -0.62 -29.57
N LEU A 613 2.17 0.42 -29.17
CA LEU A 613 0.81 0.65 -29.63
C LEU A 613 0.74 0.84 -31.15
N ALA A 614 1.64 1.65 -31.72
CA ALA A 614 1.74 1.81 -33.17
C ALA A 614 2.10 0.49 -33.87
N GLN A 615 3.00 -0.30 -33.29
CA GLN A 615 3.37 -1.60 -33.82
C GLN A 615 2.18 -2.59 -33.84
N ALA A 616 1.40 -2.63 -32.78
CA ALA A 616 0.19 -3.47 -32.72
C ALA A 616 -0.81 -3.13 -33.85
N VAL A 617 -0.97 -1.83 -34.15
CA VAL A 617 -1.79 -1.39 -35.29
C VAL A 617 -1.19 -1.81 -36.64
N ARG A 618 0.15 -1.63 -36.85
CA ARG A 618 0.83 -2.07 -38.09
C ARG A 618 0.61 -3.55 -38.36
N GLU A 619 0.76 -4.37 -37.35
CA GLU A 619 0.56 -5.82 -37.44
C GLU A 619 -0.89 -6.16 -37.76
N ALA A 620 -1.83 -5.46 -37.16
CA ALA A 620 -3.25 -5.65 -37.44
C ALA A 620 -3.63 -5.27 -38.88
N VAL A 621 -3.05 -4.21 -39.43
CA VAL A 621 -3.32 -3.78 -40.82
C VAL A 621 -2.69 -4.73 -41.83
N GLN A 622 -1.52 -5.31 -41.54
CA GLN A 622 -0.80 -6.21 -42.44
C GLN A 622 -1.33 -7.66 -42.42
N ALA A 623 -1.94 -8.08 -41.32
CA ALA A 623 -2.45 -9.44 -41.20
C ALA A 623 -3.67 -9.64 -42.11
N PRO A 624 -3.74 -10.73 -42.91
CA PRO A 624 -4.89 -11.01 -43.78
C PRO A 624 -6.18 -11.07 -42.97
N GLU A 625 -7.28 -10.60 -43.56
CA GLU A 625 -8.60 -10.76 -42.96
C GLU A 625 -8.82 -12.22 -42.53
N ALA A 626 -9.03 -12.42 -41.23
CA ALA A 626 -9.40 -13.73 -40.72
C ALA A 626 -10.79 -14.05 -41.30
N LYS A 627 -10.84 -14.81 -42.40
CA LYS A 627 -12.09 -15.41 -42.88
C LYS A 627 -12.61 -16.29 -41.75
N GLY A 628 -13.78 -15.91 -41.23
CA GLY A 628 -14.42 -16.54 -40.09
C GLY A 628 -14.41 -18.07 -40.18
N GLU A 629 -13.61 -18.69 -39.32
CA GLU A 629 -13.87 -20.03 -38.83
C GLU A 629 -14.50 -19.88 -37.44
N ALA A 630 -15.82 -19.94 -37.41
CA ALA A 630 -16.55 -20.14 -36.17
C ALA A 630 -16.04 -21.46 -35.55
N LYS A 631 -15.21 -21.39 -34.53
CA LYS A 631 -15.00 -22.53 -33.63
C LYS A 631 -16.16 -22.54 -32.63
N VAL A 632 -17.01 -23.54 -32.80
CA VAL A 632 -18.09 -23.98 -31.91
C VAL A 632 -17.51 -24.36 -30.53
#